data_4cd401761647a008df00b37008e87e51
#
_entry.id   4cd401761647a008df00b37008e87e51
#
_cell.length_a   1.000
_cell.length_b   1.000
_cell.length_c   1.000
_cell.angle_alpha   90.00
_cell.angle_beta   90.00
_cell.angle_gamma   90.00
#
_symmetry.space_group_name_H-M   'P 1'
#
loop_
_entity.id
_entity.type
_entity.pdbx_description
1 polymer ?
#
loop_
_entity_poly.entity_id
_entity_poly.type
_entity_poly.pdbx_seq_one_letter_code
_entity_poly.pdbx_strand_id
1 'polypeptide(L)'
;MTPERYNRMLSVIKNRQTNLTVVMENVNDPHNISAVMRTCDAVGIQDIYILNTKIAKHDYFGVKSSSSAAKWLTVHQFTNAQACFTALRKNYNKIYTTHLSSDAVSLYEIDFTDSVALVFGNEHDGVSEETIALADGNFIIPQLGFIKSLNISVACAVSIYEAHRQKMAAGHYKAQTMTAERQESLLADWCSDD
;
A
#
# COMPACT_ATOMS: atom_id res chain seq x y z
N MET A 1 22.45 -5.74 -18.31
CA MET A 1 22.08 -4.53 -17.53
C MET A 1 23.12 -3.43 -17.67
N THR A 2 22.73 -2.14 -17.86
CA THR A 2 23.67 -1.02 -17.92
C THR A 2 24.05 -0.51 -16.52
N PRO A 3 25.23 0.13 -16.35
CA PRO A 3 25.62 0.75 -15.07
C PRO A 3 24.63 1.81 -14.57
N GLU A 4 24.03 2.59 -15.48
CA GLU A 4 23.04 3.61 -15.13
C GLU A 4 21.77 2.99 -14.55
N ARG A 5 21.30 1.88 -15.13
CA ARG A 5 20.14 1.14 -14.66
C ARG A 5 20.39 0.52 -13.28
N TYR A 6 21.56 -0.07 -13.09
CA TYR A 6 21.98 -0.63 -11.80
C TYR A 6 22.01 0.45 -10.70
N ASN A 7 22.64 1.59 -10.98
CA ASN A 7 22.70 2.72 -10.05
C ASN A 7 21.29 3.28 -9.74
N ARG A 8 20.39 3.28 -10.72
CA ARG A 8 18.99 3.67 -10.51
C ARG A 8 18.28 2.72 -9.54
N MET A 9 18.45 1.39 -9.68
CA MET A 9 17.88 0.40 -8.77
C MET A 9 18.39 0.61 -7.34
N LEU A 10 19.69 0.79 -7.14
CA LEU A 10 20.27 1.10 -5.83
C LEU A 10 19.68 2.38 -5.22
N SER A 11 19.51 3.43 -6.02
CA SER A 11 18.91 4.69 -5.57
C SER A 11 17.45 4.49 -5.15
N VAL A 12 16.67 3.70 -5.90
CA VAL A 12 15.27 3.40 -5.56
C VAL A 12 15.17 2.59 -4.28
N ILE A 13 15.99 1.52 -4.13
CA ILE A 13 16.02 0.69 -2.92
C ILE A 13 16.29 1.53 -1.66
N LYS A 14 17.19 2.50 -1.74
CA LYS A 14 17.51 3.40 -0.61
C LYS A 14 16.32 4.25 -0.15
N ASN A 15 15.36 4.51 -1.02
CA ASN A 15 14.17 5.31 -0.70
C ASN A 15 12.96 4.45 -0.32
N ARG A 16 13.08 3.12 -0.34
CA ARG A 16 11.97 2.24 0.04
C ARG A 16 11.63 2.36 1.51
N GLN A 17 10.32 2.45 1.81
CA GLN A 17 9.76 2.52 3.14
C GLN A 17 9.14 1.18 3.51
N THR A 18 9.54 0.63 4.66
CA THR A 18 9.04 -0.65 5.17
C THR A 18 7.96 -0.47 6.25
N ASN A 19 7.73 0.77 6.68
CA ASN A 19 6.80 1.12 7.74
C ASN A 19 5.51 1.80 7.24
N LEU A 20 5.19 1.63 5.96
CA LEU A 20 3.93 2.05 5.33
C LEU A 20 3.52 1.01 4.30
N THR A 21 2.27 0.61 4.31
CA THR A 21 1.71 -0.29 3.31
C THR A 21 0.24 -0.01 3.00
N VAL A 22 -0.21 -0.62 1.92
CA VAL A 22 -1.60 -0.61 1.47
C VAL A 22 -2.11 -2.04 1.37
N VAL A 23 -3.34 -2.25 1.82
CA VAL A 23 -4.10 -3.47 1.61
C VAL A 23 -5.28 -3.15 0.70
N MET A 24 -5.46 -3.91 -0.37
CA MET A 24 -6.62 -3.82 -1.26
C MET A 24 -7.53 -5.02 -1.00
N GLU A 25 -8.71 -4.79 -0.41
CA GLU A 25 -9.66 -5.84 -0.11
C GLU A 25 -10.72 -5.97 -1.21
N ASN A 26 -10.79 -7.16 -1.84
CA ASN A 26 -11.78 -7.51 -2.87
C ASN A 26 -11.87 -6.49 -4.03
N VAL A 27 -10.78 -5.84 -4.37
CA VAL A 27 -10.71 -4.91 -5.50
C VAL A 27 -10.64 -5.71 -6.80
N ASN A 28 -11.70 -5.62 -7.62
CA ASN A 28 -11.83 -6.44 -8.82
C ASN A 28 -11.25 -5.78 -10.08
N ASP A 29 -11.32 -4.45 -10.18
CA ASP A 29 -10.82 -3.74 -11.36
C ASP A 29 -9.29 -3.71 -11.41
N PRO A 30 -8.66 -4.36 -12.41
CA PRO A 30 -7.21 -4.38 -12.55
C PRO A 30 -6.61 -3.00 -12.85
N HIS A 31 -7.39 -2.06 -13.38
CA HIS A 31 -6.93 -0.68 -13.58
C HIS A 31 -6.74 0.05 -12.25
N ASN A 32 -7.66 -0.14 -11.29
CA ASN A 32 -7.52 0.41 -9.95
C ASN A 32 -6.32 -0.19 -9.21
N ILE A 33 -6.16 -1.52 -9.27
CA ILE A 33 -5.00 -2.21 -8.67
C ILE A 33 -3.70 -1.65 -9.26
N SER A 34 -3.62 -1.54 -10.58
CA SER A 34 -2.44 -1.01 -11.27
C SER A 34 -2.13 0.43 -10.91
N ALA A 35 -3.16 1.28 -10.78
CA ALA A 35 -3.00 2.68 -10.38
C ALA A 35 -2.49 2.80 -8.94
N VAL A 36 -3.03 1.98 -8.02
CA VAL A 36 -2.54 1.90 -6.63
C VAL A 36 -1.08 1.46 -6.60
N MET A 37 -0.70 0.40 -7.32
CA MET A 37 0.68 -0.07 -7.39
C MET A 37 1.65 1.01 -7.88
N ARG A 38 1.28 1.75 -8.93
CA ARG A 38 2.09 2.87 -9.43
C ARG A 38 2.27 3.96 -8.40
N THR A 39 1.23 4.29 -7.64
CA THR A 39 1.30 5.30 -6.60
C THR A 39 2.14 4.82 -5.41
N CYS A 40 2.02 3.55 -5.03
CA CYS A 40 2.87 2.94 -4.00
C CYS A 40 4.36 3.00 -4.39
N ASP A 41 4.69 2.61 -5.62
CA ASP A 41 6.06 2.71 -6.14
C ASP A 41 6.59 4.14 -6.11
N ALA A 42 5.77 5.11 -6.51
CA ALA A 42 6.14 6.52 -6.58
C ALA A 42 6.54 7.12 -5.22
N VAL A 43 5.92 6.69 -4.13
CA VAL A 43 6.23 7.16 -2.76
C VAL A 43 7.20 6.24 -2.00
N GLY A 44 7.69 5.18 -2.65
CA GLY A 44 8.68 4.27 -2.05
C GLY A 44 8.11 3.15 -1.19
N ILE A 45 6.81 2.89 -1.19
CA ILE A 45 6.25 1.69 -0.55
C ILE A 45 6.80 0.46 -1.27
N GLN A 46 7.31 -0.52 -0.51
CA GLN A 46 7.86 -1.76 -1.07
C GLN A 46 6.86 -2.90 -1.04
N ASP A 47 6.19 -3.09 0.10
CA ASP A 47 5.27 -4.21 0.30
C ASP A 47 3.83 -3.74 0.12
N ILE A 48 3.03 -4.49 -0.64
CA ILE A 48 1.59 -4.28 -0.76
C ILE A 48 0.85 -5.59 -0.51
N TYR A 49 -0.38 -5.48 -0.04
CA TYR A 49 -1.20 -6.64 0.32
C TYR A 49 -2.48 -6.65 -0.49
N ILE A 50 -2.85 -7.82 -0.99
CA ILE A 50 -4.11 -8.06 -1.68
C ILE A 50 -4.88 -9.12 -0.90
N LEU A 51 -6.05 -8.75 -0.43
CA LEU A 51 -6.95 -9.62 0.32
C LEU A 51 -8.20 -9.90 -0.51
N ASN A 52 -8.32 -11.12 -1.04
CA ASN A 52 -9.43 -11.57 -1.86
C ASN A 52 -10.23 -12.65 -1.13
N THR A 53 -11.19 -12.25 -0.31
CA THR A 53 -12.07 -13.15 0.45
C THR A 53 -13.33 -13.56 -0.33
N LYS A 54 -13.77 -12.69 -1.26
CA LYS A 54 -15.01 -12.86 -2.05
C LYS A 54 -14.76 -13.06 -3.54
N ILE A 55 -13.57 -12.74 -4.02
CA ILE A 55 -13.17 -12.85 -5.43
C ILE A 55 -11.98 -13.78 -5.60
N ALA A 56 -11.79 -14.32 -6.81
CA ALA A 56 -10.63 -15.14 -7.12
C ALA A 56 -9.32 -14.37 -6.96
N LYS A 57 -8.22 -15.08 -6.71
CA LYS A 57 -6.89 -14.47 -6.75
C LYS A 57 -6.63 -13.90 -8.15
N HIS A 58 -5.94 -12.79 -8.18
CA HIS A 58 -5.45 -12.25 -9.43
C HIS A 58 -4.24 -13.05 -9.90
N ASP A 59 -4.33 -13.67 -11.08
CA ASP A 59 -3.22 -14.41 -11.69
C ASP A 59 -2.13 -13.45 -12.21
N TYR A 60 -2.55 -12.25 -12.64
CA TYR A 60 -1.66 -11.23 -13.21
C TYR A 60 -2.05 -9.83 -12.74
N PHE A 61 -1.08 -9.07 -12.28
CA PHE A 61 -1.21 -7.64 -12.01
C PHE A 61 -0.80 -6.86 -13.26
N GLY A 62 -1.71 -6.81 -14.23
CA GLY A 62 -1.70 -5.96 -15.42
C GLY A 62 -0.36 -5.51 -15.99
N VAL A 63 0.41 -6.42 -16.58
CA VAL A 63 1.70 -6.11 -17.25
C VAL A 63 1.57 -4.97 -18.26
N LYS A 64 0.39 -4.78 -18.88
CA LYS A 64 0.12 -3.71 -19.83
C LYS A 64 -0.41 -2.41 -19.20
N SER A 65 -1.03 -2.46 -18.02
CA SER A 65 -1.69 -1.28 -17.42
C SER A 65 -0.90 -0.66 -16.26
N SER A 66 -0.06 -1.42 -15.55
CA SER A 66 0.71 -0.94 -14.40
C SER A 66 2.02 -0.24 -14.76
N SER A 67 2.33 -0.06 -16.06
CA SER A 67 3.64 0.45 -16.50
C SER A 67 4.80 -0.29 -15.81
N SER A 68 4.66 -1.61 -15.60
CA SER A 68 5.58 -2.48 -14.87
C SER A 68 5.77 -2.19 -13.36
N ALA A 69 4.91 -1.38 -12.72
CA ALA A 69 5.07 -1.09 -11.29
C ALA A 69 5.03 -2.36 -10.41
N ALA A 70 4.18 -3.33 -10.78
CA ALA A 70 4.11 -4.62 -10.08
C ALA A 70 5.44 -5.36 -9.98
N LYS A 71 6.31 -5.19 -10.98
CA LYS A 71 7.66 -5.76 -11.04
C LYS A 71 8.58 -5.24 -9.91
N TRP A 72 8.36 -4.02 -9.46
CA TRP A 72 9.20 -3.34 -8.48
C TRP A 72 8.68 -3.44 -7.04
N LEU A 73 7.52 -4.07 -6.85
CA LEU A 73 6.84 -4.21 -5.56
C LEU A 73 6.82 -5.68 -5.12
N THR A 74 6.81 -5.90 -3.82
CA THR A 74 6.55 -7.20 -3.23
C THR A 74 5.06 -7.33 -2.96
N VAL A 75 4.36 -8.21 -3.69
CA VAL A 75 2.92 -8.40 -3.58
C VAL A 75 2.60 -9.62 -2.72
N HIS A 76 1.93 -9.39 -1.60
CA HIS A 76 1.45 -10.44 -0.70
C HIS A 76 -0.04 -10.70 -0.96
N GLN A 77 -0.41 -11.94 -1.30
CA GLN A 77 -1.79 -12.30 -1.60
C GLN A 77 -2.40 -13.20 -0.52
N PHE A 78 -3.57 -12.82 -0.04
CA PHE A 78 -4.33 -13.55 0.97
C PHE A 78 -5.77 -13.79 0.52
N THR A 79 -6.35 -14.89 0.99
CA THR A 79 -7.77 -15.22 0.80
C THR A 79 -8.52 -15.31 2.13
N ASN A 80 -7.84 -14.97 3.23
CA ASN A 80 -8.39 -15.00 4.59
C ASN A 80 -7.94 -13.74 5.34
N ALA A 81 -8.87 -13.01 5.93
CA ALA A 81 -8.60 -11.75 6.62
C ALA A 81 -7.71 -11.95 7.84
N GLN A 82 -7.97 -12.97 8.68
CA GLN A 82 -7.17 -13.24 9.86
C GLN A 82 -5.71 -13.54 9.52
N ALA A 83 -5.46 -14.32 8.46
CA ALA A 83 -4.09 -14.61 8.00
C ALA A 83 -3.39 -13.34 7.48
N CYS A 84 -4.10 -12.49 6.74
CA CYS A 84 -3.59 -11.22 6.25
C CYS A 84 -3.20 -10.31 7.44
N PHE A 85 -4.10 -10.12 8.39
CA PHE A 85 -3.85 -9.27 9.56
C PHE A 85 -2.75 -9.81 10.46
N THR A 86 -2.64 -11.14 10.63
CA THR A 86 -1.52 -11.76 11.33
C THR A 86 -0.17 -11.44 10.65
N ALA A 87 -0.14 -11.41 9.33
CA ALA A 87 1.06 -11.01 8.59
C ALA A 87 1.36 -9.51 8.73
N LEU A 88 0.33 -8.65 8.63
CA LEU A 88 0.46 -7.20 8.79
C LEU A 88 0.99 -6.83 10.17
N ARG A 89 0.47 -7.45 11.24
CA ARG A 89 0.87 -7.17 12.64
C ARG A 89 2.33 -7.46 12.95
N LYS A 90 3.05 -8.17 12.09
CA LYS A 90 4.50 -8.39 12.24
C LYS A 90 5.32 -7.13 11.94
N ASN A 91 4.78 -6.25 11.09
CA ASN A 91 5.52 -5.10 10.55
C ASN A 91 4.84 -3.75 10.81
N TYR A 92 3.53 -3.75 11.09
CA TYR A 92 2.74 -2.52 11.22
C TYR A 92 2.06 -2.45 12.59
N ASN A 93 2.33 -1.36 13.32
CA ASN A 93 1.79 -1.11 14.66
C ASN A 93 0.31 -0.73 14.61
N LYS A 94 -0.09 0.00 13.55
CA LYS A 94 -1.45 0.48 13.35
C LYS A 94 -1.98 0.02 12.00
N ILE A 95 -3.24 -0.43 12.00
CA ILE A 95 -3.97 -0.81 10.80
C ILE A 95 -5.28 -0.05 10.79
N TYR A 96 -5.47 0.81 9.79
CA TYR A 96 -6.69 1.61 9.61
C TYR A 96 -7.43 1.19 8.36
N THR A 97 -8.77 1.15 8.45
CA THR A 97 -9.66 0.88 7.31
C THR A 97 -10.34 2.16 6.82
N THR A 98 -10.63 2.23 5.53
CA THR A 98 -11.51 3.26 4.98
C THR A 98 -12.95 2.86 5.23
N HIS A 99 -13.58 3.42 6.25
CA HIS A 99 -14.98 3.14 6.57
C HIS A 99 -15.67 4.38 7.15
N LEU A 100 -16.90 4.64 6.67
CA LEU A 100 -17.74 5.73 7.19
C LEU A 100 -18.43 5.25 8.47
N SER A 101 -17.87 5.61 9.60
CA SER A 101 -18.45 5.35 10.92
C SER A 101 -18.40 6.60 11.79
N SER A 102 -19.14 6.62 12.88
CA SER A 102 -19.22 7.76 13.80
C SER A 102 -17.92 8.01 14.57
N ASP A 103 -17.06 7.01 14.65
CA ASP A 103 -15.76 7.00 15.32
C ASP A 103 -14.57 7.08 14.35
N ALA A 104 -14.85 7.26 13.04
CA ALA A 104 -13.82 7.44 12.05
C ALA A 104 -13.05 8.76 12.26
N VAL A 105 -11.71 8.66 12.28
CA VAL A 105 -10.85 9.85 12.36
C VAL A 105 -10.60 10.45 10.97
N SER A 106 -10.28 11.72 10.92
CA SER A 106 -9.82 12.32 9.65
C SER A 106 -8.47 11.74 9.24
N LEU A 107 -8.27 11.51 7.93
CA LEU A 107 -6.98 11.15 7.37
C LEU A 107 -5.84 12.03 7.90
N TYR A 108 -6.12 13.32 8.07
CA TYR A 108 -5.12 14.32 8.49
C TYR A 108 -4.80 14.29 9.99
N GLU A 109 -5.54 13.50 10.78
CA GLU A 109 -5.30 13.29 12.22
C GLU A 109 -4.51 12.00 12.49
N ILE A 110 -4.28 11.17 11.47
CA ILE A 110 -3.45 9.97 11.61
C ILE A 110 -1.98 10.38 11.71
N ASP A 111 -1.29 9.84 12.71
CA ASP A 111 0.18 9.95 12.80
C ASP A 111 0.84 8.89 11.90
N PHE A 112 1.28 9.33 10.75
CA PHE A 112 2.01 8.49 9.80
C PHE A 112 3.52 8.40 10.08
N THR A 113 4.03 9.03 11.11
CA THR A 113 5.43 8.81 11.54
C THR A 113 5.60 7.43 12.17
N ASP A 114 4.52 6.82 12.65
CA ASP A 114 4.48 5.41 13.08
C ASP A 114 4.45 4.45 11.87
N SER A 115 4.49 3.16 12.16
CA SER A 115 4.34 2.06 11.21
C SER A 115 2.86 1.76 10.97
N VAL A 116 2.37 2.05 9.75
CA VAL A 116 0.94 2.07 9.42
C VAL A 116 0.62 1.22 8.20
N ALA A 117 -0.45 0.44 8.28
CA ALA A 117 -1.11 -0.19 7.15
C ALA A 117 -2.48 0.46 6.91
N LEU A 118 -2.79 0.80 5.66
CA LEU A 118 -4.07 1.36 5.23
C LEU A 118 -4.84 0.34 4.40
N VAL A 119 -6.06 0.02 4.80
CA VAL A 119 -6.93 -0.94 4.12
C VAL A 119 -8.02 -0.22 3.35
N PHE A 120 -8.07 -0.48 2.05
CA PHE A 120 -9.08 0.04 1.12
C PHE A 120 -9.95 -1.09 0.61
N GLY A 121 -11.26 -0.93 0.72
CA GLY A 121 -12.24 -1.86 0.19
C GLY A 121 -12.59 -1.60 -1.27
N ASN A 122 -13.41 -2.46 -1.86
CA ASN A 122 -13.92 -2.25 -3.21
C ASN A 122 -14.94 -1.09 -3.28
N GLU A 123 -15.28 -0.68 -4.49
CA GLU A 123 -16.10 0.50 -4.77
C GLU A 123 -17.56 0.33 -4.39
N HIS A 124 -18.05 -0.91 -4.25
CA HIS A 124 -19.46 -1.22 -3.99
C HIS A 124 -19.72 -1.50 -2.51
N ASP A 125 -18.97 -2.45 -1.95
CA ASP A 125 -19.21 -2.96 -0.59
C ASP A 125 -18.33 -2.26 0.45
N GLY A 126 -17.30 -1.55 0.01
CA GLY A 126 -16.27 -1.01 0.91
C GLY A 126 -15.42 -2.12 1.55
N VAL A 127 -15.00 -1.89 2.77
CA VAL A 127 -14.25 -2.85 3.60
C VAL A 127 -15.23 -3.77 4.32
N SER A 128 -14.92 -5.06 4.43
CA SER A 128 -15.80 -6.03 5.10
C SER A 128 -15.83 -5.84 6.62
N GLU A 129 -16.95 -6.24 7.26
CA GLU A 129 -17.11 -6.20 8.72
C GLU A 129 -16.01 -7.00 9.44
N GLU A 130 -15.60 -8.15 8.87
CA GLU A 130 -14.50 -8.95 9.41
C GLU A 130 -13.19 -8.15 9.44
N THR A 131 -12.88 -7.45 8.37
CA THR A 131 -11.67 -6.63 8.25
C THR A 131 -11.73 -5.41 9.19
N ILE A 132 -12.90 -4.76 9.30
CA ILE A 132 -13.12 -3.65 10.25
C ILE A 132 -12.87 -4.11 11.69
N ALA A 133 -13.40 -5.26 12.07
CA ALA A 133 -13.24 -5.82 13.42
C ALA A 133 -11.77 -6.18 13.78
N LEU A 134 -10.92 -6.43 12.79
CA LEU A 134 -9.50 -6.75 12.98
C LEU A 134 -8.60 -5.50 13.00
N ALA A 135 -9.10 -4.35 12.57
CA ALA A 135 -8.35 -3.09 12.48
C ALA A 135 -8.27 -2.36 13.83
N ASP A 136 -7.38 -1.38 13.93
CA ASP A 136 -7.26 -0.52 15.11
C ASP A 136 -8.20 0.68 15.07
N GLY A 137 -8.76 0.98 13.92
CA GLY A 137 -9.70 2.08 13.72
C GLY A 137 -10.03 2.32 12.26
N ASN A 138 -10.92 3.28 12.05
CA ASN A 138 -11.38 3.69 10.73
C ASN A 138 -10.98 5.13 10.45
N PHE A 139 -10.78 5.44 9.18
CA PHE A 139 -10.52 6.80 8.77
C PHE A 139 -11.36 7.21 7.56
N ILE A 140 -11.55 8.51 7.44
CA ILE A 140 -12.20 9.15 6.31
C ILE A 140 -11.29 10.20 5.67
N ILE A 141 -11.43 10.36 4.37
CA ILE A 141 -10.90 11.51 3.64
C ILE A 141 -12.02 12.57 3.64
N PRO A 142 -11.82 13.72 4.30
CA PRO A 142 -12.87 14.76 4.37
C PRO A 142 -13.32 15.20 2.98
N GLN A 143 -14.63 15.23 2.74
CA GLN A 143 -15.24 15.64 1.48
C GLN A 143 -16.28 16.71 1.74
N LEU A 144 -16.26 17.79 0.96
CA LEU A 144 -17.16 18.95 1.10
C LEU A 144 -18.21 19.01 -0.02
N GLY A 145 -18.18 18.08 -0.95
CA GLY A 145 -19.07 18.01 -2.11
C GLY A 145 -20.26 17.07 -1.89
N PHE A 146 -21.03 16.88 -2.95
CA PHE A 146 -22.17 15.94 -2.95
C PHE A 146 -21.74 14.47 -2.97
N ILE A 147 -20.55 14.19 -3.48
CA ILE A 147 -20.03 12.82 -3.59
C ILE A 147 -19.56 12.35 -2.21
N LYS A 148 -19.95 11.13 -1.83
CA LYS A 148 -19.62 10.53 -0.53
C LYS A 148 -18.39 9.62 -0.55
N SER A 149 -17.88 9.29 -1.73
CA SER A 149 -16.72 8.41 -1.89
C SER A 149 -15.88 8.84 -3.07
N LEU A 150 -14.57 8.62 -2.98
CA LEU A 150 -13.63 8.73 -4.07
C LEU A 150 -13.43 7.34 -4.72
N ASN A 151 -13.03 7.32 -5.99
CA ASN A 151 -12.48 6.10 -6.57
C ASN A 151 -11.32 5.59 -5.69
N ILE A 152 -11.22 4.27 -5.52
CA ILE A 152 -10.25 3.65 -4.62
C ILE A 152 -8.80 4.06 -4.92
N SER A 153 -8.41 4.16 -6.19
CA SER A 153 -7.05 4.54 -6.55
C SER A 153 -6.76 6.00 -6.19
N VAL A 154 -7.77 6.87 -6.26
CA VAL A 154 -7.68 8.27 -5.83
C VAL A 154 -7.63 8.36 -4.30
N ALA A 155 -8.51 7.65 -3.59
CA ALA A 155 -8.51 7.60 -2.13
C ALA A 155 -7.16 7.12 -1.60
N CYS A 156 -6.62 6.05 -2.19
CA CYS A 156 -5.31 5.54 -1.87
C CYS A 156 -4.21 6.58 -2.13
N ALA A 157 -4.21 7.23 -3.30
CA ALA A 157 -3.20 8.22 -3.65
C ALA A 157 -3.19 9.40 -2.67
N VAL A 158 -4.35 9.96 -2.34
CA VAL A 158 -4.46 11.04 -1.35
C VAL A 158 -3.90 10.61 0.00
N SER A 159 -4.27 9.40 0.46
CA SER A 159 -3.86 8.89 1.78
C SER A 159 -2.36 8.63 1.86
N ILE A 160 -1.77 7.97 0.86
CA ILE A 160 -0.34 7.65 0.92
C ILE A 160 0.55 8.87 0.63
N TYR A 161 0.07 9.89 -0.09
CA TYR A 161 0.79 11.15 -0.25
C TYR A 161 0.74 12.00 1.02
N GLU A 162 -0.32 11.96 1.82
CA GLU A 162 -0.32 12.55 3.15
C GLU A 162 0.67 11.83 4.08
N ALA A 163 0.68 10.49 4.06
CA ALA A 163 1.68 9.71 4.79
C ALA A 163 3.11 10.04 4.33
N HIS A 164 3.33 10.15 3.02
CA HIS A 164 4.62 10.55 2.44
C HIS A 164 5.05 11.94 2.94
N ARG A 165 4.14 12.92 2.93
CA ARG A 165 4.42 14.28 3.42
C ARG A 165 4.88 14.28 4.87
N GLN A 166 4.18 13.55 5.76
CA GLN A 166 4.55 13.46 7.19
C GLN A 166 5.90 12.75 7.37
N LYS A 167 6.11 11.60 6.69
CA LYS A 167 7.37 10.84 6.75
C LYS A 167 8.56 11.63 6.20
N MET A 168 8.37 12.42 5.13
CA MET A 168 9.39 13.32 4.60
C MET A 168 9.77 14.39 5.63
N ALA A 169 8.78 15.01 6.27
CA ALA A 169 9.01 16.02 7.31
C ALA A 169 9.73 15.43 8.53
N ALA A 170 9.41 14.20 8.92
CA ALA A 170 10.06 13.46 10.00
C ALA A 170 11.43 12.86 9.63
N GLY A 171 11.86 12.97 8.35
CA GLY A 171 13.19 12.54 7.92
C GLY A 171 13.32 11.04 7.61
N HIS A 172 12.22 10.28 7.48
CA HIS A 172 12.26 8.84 7.23
C HIS A 172 12.96 8.49 5.91
N TYR A 173 12.87 9.34 4.89
CA TYR A 173 13.56 9.12 3.60
C TYR A 173 15.05 9.47 3.61
N LYS A 174 15.58 9.99 4.74
CA LYS A 174 17.01 10.25 4.91
C LYS A 174 17.74 9.06 5.54
N ALA A 175 17.01 8.14 6.17
CA ALA A 175 17.54 6.95 6.80
C ALA A 175 17.06 5.70 6.06
N GLN A 176 17.96 4.73 5.88
CA GLN A 176 17.58 3.43 5.34
C GLN A 176 16.74 2.65 6.36
N THR A 177 15.53 2.25 5.97
CA THR A 177 14.61 1.48 6.82
C THR A 177 14.67 -0.03 6.58
N MET A 178 15.31 -0.45 5.49
CA MET A 178 15.39 -1.85 5.08
C MET A 178 16.72 -2.47 5.49
N THR A 179 16.71 -3.74 5.95
CA THR A 179 17.94 -4.47 6.26
C THR A 179 18.79 -4.70 5.03
N ALA A 180 20.11 -4.86 5.22
CA ALA A 180 21.04 -5.11 4.13
C ALA A 180 20.68 -6.37 3.32
N GLU A 181 20.31 -7.45 4.02
CA GLU A 181 19.93 -8.72 3.39
C GLU A 181 18.72 -8.56 2.48
N ARG A 182 17.73 -7.77 2.91
CA ARG A 182 16.54 -7.50 2.09
C ARG A 182 16.84 -6.62 0.89
N GLN A 183 17.73 -5.65 1.02
CA GLN A 183 18.20 -4.82 -0.10
C GLN A 183 18.89 -5.67 -1.16
N GLU A 184 19.78 -6.57 -0.74
CA GLU A 184 20.49 -7.50 -1.63
C GLU A 184 19.51 -8.45 -2.33
N SER A 185 18.53 -9.00 -1.61
CA SER A 185 17.49 -9.85 -2.19
C SER A 185 16.68 -9.11 -3.26
N LEU A 186 16.19 -7.90 -2.96
CA LEU A 186 15.44 -7.09 -3.94
C LEU A 186 16.27 -6.73 -5.15
N LEU A 187 17.54 -6.39 -4.95
CA LEU A 187 18.43 -6.07 -6.06
C LEU A 187 18.63 -7.29 -6.97
N ALA A 188 18.83 -8.48 -6.38
CA ALA A 188 18.98 -9.73 -7.13
C ALA A 188 17.71 -10.05 -7.93
N ASP A 189 16.52 -9.92 -7.30
CA ASP A 189 15.22 -10.14 -7.95
C ASP A 189 15.04 -9.19 -9.15
N TRP A 190 15.32 -7.90 -8.95
CA TRP A 190 15.16 -6.89 -10.01
C TRP A 190 16.17 -7.03 -11.14
N CYS A 191 17.35 -7.61 -10.85
CA CYS A 191 18.35 -7.91 -11.86
C CYS A 191 18.02 -9.16 -12.68
N SER A 192 17.31 -10.13 -12.09
CA SER A 192 16.96 -11.39 -12.79
C SER A 192 15.86 -11.19 -13.85
N ASP A 193 15.08 -10.15 -13.72
CA ASP A 193 14.00 -9.78 -14.62
C ASP A 193 14.44 -8.93 -15.84
N ASP A 194 15.76 -8.83 -16.08
CA ASP A 194 16.33 -7.99 -17.16
C ASP A 194 16.66 -8.80 -18.49
#